data_9142170845eb1d7331552e6163793ca5
#
_entry.id   9142170845eb1d7331552e6163793ca5
#
_cell.length_a   1.000
_cell.length_b   1.000
_cell.length_c   1.000
_cell.angle_alpha   90.00
_cell.angle_beta   90.00
_cell.angle_gamma   90.00
#
_symmetry.space_group_name_H-M   'P 1'
#
loop_
_entity.id
_entity.type
_entity.pdbx_description
1 polymer ?
#
loop_
_entity_poly.entity_id
_entity_poly.type
_entity_poly.pdbx_seq_one_letter_code
_entity_poly.pdbx_strand_id
1 'polypeptide(L)'
;MFFLLMGAILVFAMHGGFAFLELGTVRRRSQVNALVKILSDFGISTIVYFFVGYHIAYGISFFADVKTLTASNHGFQMVRFFFLLTFAAAVPAIISGGIAERARFYPQLLATAFLVGLVYPFYEGIVWNGHYGIQAWFTNVFGAPFHDFAGSVVVHAMGGWMALMAVWLLGSRKGRYGKDGAVHAMPPSNIPFLALGSWILIIGWFGFNVMSAQQIAAVQGLVALNSLMALVGGMLAALAVGKGDPGFVHNGALAGLVAICAGSDVVQPIGALAIGAIAGIIFVYLFTFVQHRLRLDDVLGVWPLHGVCGVWGGLAVGIFGHQFLGGAGGVSFWSQLLGTALGVLVALAGSGIVYGSIKYFIGIRLDPEAEYAGADLSLHHVSAYPEEDIERA
;
A
#
# COMPACT_ATOMS: atom_id res chain seq x y z
N MET A 1 23.21 2.87 10.29
CA MET A 1 23.04 1.58 9.56
C MET A 1 22.07 0.64 10.27
N PHE A 2 22.32 0.27 11.55
CA PHE A 2 21.45 -0.64 12.34
C PHE A 2 19.99 -0.16 12.39
N PHE A 3 19.76 1.15 12.64
CA PHE A 3 18.43 1.77 12.66
C PHE A 3 17.63 1.49 11.36
N LEU A 4 18.26 1.75 10.21
CA LEU A 4 17.60 1.54 8.91
C LEU A 4 17.41 0.05 8.58
N LEU A 5 18.32 -0.83 9.00
CA LEU A 5 18.19 -2.28 8.87
C LEU A 5 17.01 -2.81 9.68
N MET A 6 16.83 -2.34 10.92
CA MET A 6 15.66 -2.68 11.73
C MET A 6 14.37 -2.19 11.08
N GLY A 7 14.39 -0.99 10.47
CA GLY A 7 13.28 -0.49 9.66
C GLY A 7 12.93 -1.43 8.50
N ALA A 8 13.93 -1.84 7.73
CA ALA A 8 13.75 -2.78 6.63
C ALA A 8 13.13 -4.11 7.11
N ILE A 9 13.60 -4.67 8.23
CA ILE A 9 13.07 -5.91 8.81
C ILE A 9 11.62 -5.74 9.27
N LEU A 10 11.28 -4.62 9.94
CA LEU A 10 9.92 -4.35 10.38
C LEU A 10 8.96 -4.16 9.21
N VAL A 11 9.37 -3.44 8.16
CA VAL A 11 8.54 -3.28 6.95
C VAL A 11 8.47 -4.59 6.15
N PHE A 12 9.54 -5.40 6.14
CA PHE A 12 9.47 -6.75 5.58
C PHE A 12 8.43 -7.61 6.31
N ALA A 13 8.36 -7.54 7.64
CA ALA A 13 7.34 -8.24 8.42
C ALA A 13 5.91 -7.78 8.06
N MET A 14 5.70 -6.52 7.59
CA MET A 14 4.40 -6.07 7.10
C MET A 14 3.88 -6.90 5.92
N HIS A 15 4.74 -7.51 5.09
CA HIS A 15 4.28 -8.41 4.02
C HIS A 15 3.58 -9.64 4.59
N GLY A 16 4.06 -10.19 5.73
CA GLY A 16 3.32 -11.18 6.51
C GLY A 16 1.98 -10.63 7.00
N GLY A 17 1.96 -9.38 7.47
CA GLY A 17 0.74 -8.67 7.86
C GLY A 17 -0.28 -8.57 6.73
N PHE A 18 0.13 -8.16 5.53
CA PHE A 18 -0.73 -8.16 4.33
C PHE A 18 -1.26 -9.55 4.00
N ALA A 19 -0.39 -10.58 4.05
CA ALA A 19 -0.78 -11.96 3.77
C ALA A 19 -1.87 -12.46 4.73
N PHE A 20 -1.74 -12.21 6.04
CA PHE A 20 -2.74 -12.63 7.02
C PHE A 20 -4.00 -11.75 7.02
N LEU A 21 -3.90 -10.45 6.74
CA LEU A 21 -5.04 -9.57 6.55
C LEU A 21 -5.89 -10.02 5.35
N GLU A 22 -5.24 -10.32 4.22
CA GLU A 22 -5.89 -10.84 3.03
C GLU A 22 -6.49 -12.23 3.28
N LEU A 23 -5.73 -13.16 3.88
CA LEU A 23 -6.19 -14.50 4.23
C LEU A 23 -7.45 -14.44 5.10
N GLY A 24 -7.47 -13.57 6.13
CA GLY A 24 -8.63 -13.42 7.00
C GLY A 24 -9.86 -12.85 6.30
N THR A 25 -9.65 -12.07 5.24
CA THR A 25 -10.73 -11.37 4.51
C THR A 25 -11.31 -12.20 3.38
N VAL A 26 -10.49 -12.89 2.57
CA VAL A 26 -10.94 -13.68 1.43
C VAL A 26 -11.78 -14.89 1.85
N ARG A 27 -12.57 -15.45 0.93
CA ARG A 27 -13.28 -16.69 1.19
C ARG A 27 -12.31 -17.84 1.45
N ARG A 28 -12.71 -18.81 2.29
CA ARG A 28 -11.90 -19.95 2.75
C ARG A 28 -11.15 -20.68 1.61
N ARG A 29 -11.76 -20.78 0.44
CA ARG A 29 -11.21 -21.42 -0.76
C ARG A 29 -10.15 -20.58 -1.53
N SER A 30 -9.70 -19.47 -0.96
CA SER A 30 -8.69 -18.58 -1.55
C SER A 30 -7.63 -18.14 -0.54
N GLN A 31 -7.53 -18.83 0.59
CA GLN A 31 -6.62 -18.48 1.70
C GLN A 31 -5.16 -18.85 1.38
N VAL A 32 -4.92 -20.02 0.78
CA VAL A 32 -3.58 -20.45 0.34
C VAL A 32 -3.05 -19.48 -0.71
N ASN A 33 -3.91 -19.13 -1.69
CA ASN A 33 -3.53 -18.19 -2.75
C ASN A 33 -3.14 -16.82 -2.19
N ALA A 34 -3.81 -16.32 -1.14
CA ALA A 34 -3.44 -15.07 -0.48
C ALA A 34 -2.01 -15.12 0.07
N LEU A 35 -1.66 -16.19 0.79
CA LEU A 35 -0.32 -16.38 1.37
C LEU A 35 0.77 -16.50 0.31
N VAL A 36 0.56 -17.37 -0.69
CA VAL A 36 1.56 -17.65 -1.74
C VAL A 36 1.76 -16.42 -2.63
N LYS A 37 0.68 -15.71 -2.97
CA LYS A 37 0.72 -14.54 -3.84
C LYS A 37 1.53 -13.39 -3.24
N ILE A 38 1.29 -13.03 -1.98
CA ILE A 38 2.04 -11.96 -1.31
C ILE A 38 3.54 -12.26 -1.24
N LEU A 39 3.91 -13.50 -0.91
CA LEU A 39 5.32 -13.89 -0.87
C LEU A 39 5.97 -13.89 -2.27
N SER A 40 5.22 -14.34 -3.29
CA SER A 40 5.69 -14.35 -4.68
C SER A 40 5.82 -12.93 -5.25
N ASP A 41 4.86 -12.04 -4.94
CA ASP A 41 4.94 -10.62 -5.32
C ASP A 41 6.17 -9.95 -4.68
N PHE A 42 6.49 -10.26 -3.42
CA PHE A 42 7.72 -9.79 -2.78
C PHE A 42 8.98 -10.30 -3.51
N GLY A 43 9.00 -11.59 -3.88
CA GLY A 43 10.13 -12.19 -4.62
C GLY A 43 10.34 -11.50 -5.98
N ILE A 44 9.29 -11.33 -6.78
CA ILE A 44 9.35 -10.62 -8.07
C ILE A 44 9.77 -9.16 -7.86
N SER A 45 9.18 -8.47 -6.88
CA SER A 45 9.54 -7.09 -6.55
C SER A 45 11.03 -6.95 -6.24
N THR A 46 11.59 -7.88 -5.45
CA THR A 46 13.01 -7.89 -5.10
C THR A 46 13.89 -7.96 -6.36
N ILE A 47 13.58 -8.90 -7.25
CA ILE A 47 14.37 -9.10 -8.48
C ILE A 47 14.29 -7.87 -9.39
N VAL A 48 13.09 -7.40 -9.70
CA VAL A 48 12.95 -6.30 -10.67
C VAL A 48 13.40 -4.96 -10.10
N TYR A 49 13.23 -4.73 -8.80
CA TYR A 49 13.72 -3.52 -8.16
C TYR A 49 15.24 -3.49 -8.06
N PHE A 50 15.88 -4.67 -7.81
CA PHE A 50 17.32 -4.80 -7.80
C PHE A 50 17.95 -4.55 -9.19
N PHE A 51 17.38 -5.15 -10.24
CA PHE A 51 17.96 -5.04 -11.58
C PHE A 51 17.60 -3.74 -12.30
N VAL A 52 16.44 -3.15 -12.04
CA VAL A 52 15.89 -2.04 -12.82
C VAL A 52 15.41 -0.89 -11.93
N GLY A 53 14.47 -1.15 -11.01
CA GLY A 53 13.73 -0.11 -10.31
C GLY A 53 14.62 0.82 -9.48
N TYR A 54 15.55 0.27 -8.69
CA TYR A 54 16.45 1.08 -7.86
C TYR A 54 17.39 1.96 -8.69
N HIS A 55 17.80 1.47 -9.86
CA HIS A 55 18.58 2.28 -10.80
C HIS A 55 17.75 3.42 -11.39
N ILE A 56 16.48 3.18 -11.74
CA ILE A 56 15.57 4.24 -12.22
C ILE A 56 15.39 5.31 -11.14
N ALA A 57 15.13 4.90 -9.88
CA ALA A 57 14.83 5.83 -8.81
C ALA A 57 16.08 6.59 -8.29
N TYR A 58 17.24 5.94 -8.23
CA TYR A 58 18.43 6.50 -7.54
C TYR A 58 19.70 6.52 -8.37
N GLY A 59 19.72 5.96 -9.58
CA GLY A 59 20.92 5.87 -10.41
C GLY A 59 21.97 4.89 -9.86
N ILE A 60 21.62 4.03 -8.90
CA ILE A 60 22.53 3.12 -8.20
C ILE A 60 22.27 1.69 -8.66
N SER A 61 23.35 0.94 -8.88
CA SER A 61 23.32 -0.51 -9.11
C SER A 61 24.34 -1.19 -8.24
N PHE A 62 24.16 -2.50 -8.01
CA PHE A 62 25.06 -3.31 -7.19
C PHE A 62 25.81 -4.35 -8.03
N PHE A 63 26.02 -4.07 -9.34
CA PHE A 63 26.78 -4.92 -10.28
C PHE A 63 28.27 -4.65 -10.16
N ALA A 64 28.83 -4.85 -8.96
CA ALA A 64 30.22 -4.64 -8.67
C ALA A 64 30.77 -5.84 -7.87
N ASP A 65 32.09 -5.97 -7.84
CA ASP A 65 32.73 -7.00 -7.00
C ASP A 65 32.56 -6.72 -5.51
N VAL A 66 32.69 -7.76 -4.69
CA VAL A 66 32.47 -7.68 -3.22
C VAL A 66 33.36 -6.64 -2.57
N LYS A 67 34.62 -6.47 -3.02
CA LYS A 67 35.55 -5.48 -2.45
C LYS A 67 35.03 -4.07 -2.66
N THR A 68 34.51 -3.78 -3.84
CA THR A 68 33.86 -2.51 -4.16
C THR A 68 32.58 -2.30 -3.33
N LEU A 69 31.71 -3.32 -3.24
CA LEU A 69 30.46 -3.25 -2.50
C LEU A 69 30.67 -3.09 -0.98
N THR A 70 31.77 -3.55 -0.44
CA THR A 70 32.10 -3.41 1.00
C THR A 70 32.96 -2.20 1.32
N ALA A 71 33.42 -1.43 0.31
CA ALA A 71 34.20 -0.23 0.51
C ALA A 71 33.30 0.95 0.92
N SER A 72 33.76 1.75 1.92
CA SER A 72 33.12 3.00 2.41
C SER A 72 31.56 2.98 2.46
N ASN A 73 30.86 3.96 1.88
CA ASN A 73 29.40 4.14 2.00
C ASN A 73 28.53 3.07 1.28
N HIS A 74 29.08 2.12 0.55
CA HIS A 74 28.29 1.10 -0.15
C HIS A 74 27.46 0.23 0.80
N GLY A 75 27.97 -0.08 2.00
CA GLY A 75 27.20 -0.83 3.01
C GLY A 75 25.91 -0.13 3.43
N PHE A 76 25.92 1.21 3.55
CA PHE A 76 24.71 1.99 3.82
C PHE A 76 23.74 1.93 2.64
N GLN A 77 24.23 2.03 1.41
CA GLN A 77 23.38 1.97 0.21
C GLN A 77 22.70 0.59 0.04
N MET A 78 23.36 -0.50 0.40
CA MET A 78 22.75 -1.83 0.38
C MET A 78 21.63 -1.98 1.43
N VAL A 79 21.82 -1.43 2.63
CA VAL A 79 20.76 -1.41 3.66
C VAL A 79 19.62 -0.49 3.24
N ARG A 80 19.94 0.68 2.65
CA ARG A 80 18.92 1.60 2.10
C ARG A 80 18.13 0.95 0.97
N PHE A 81 18.78 0.22 0.08
CA PHE A 81 18.11 -0.59 -0.95
C PHE A 81 17.11 -1.56 -0.32
N PHE A 82 17.51 -2.34 0.68
CA PHE A 82 16.60 -3.27 1.35
C PHE A 82 15.41 -2.54 1.96
N PHE A 83 15.63 -1.41 2.64
CA PHE A 83 14.56 -0.60 3.21
C PHE A 83 13.58 -0.11 2.14
N LEU A 84 14.07 0.51 1.05
CA LEU A 84 13.23 1.04 -0.02
C LEU A 84 12.57 -0.06 -0.89
N LEU A 85 13.24 -1.20 -1.05
CA LEU A 85 12.63 -2.39 -1.66
C LEU A 85 11.34 -2.79 -0.93
N THR A 86 11.33 -2.79 0.40
CA THR A 86 10.12 -3.17 1.16
C THR A 86 8.97 -2.20 0.94
N PHE A 87 9.23 -0.95 0.63
CA PHE A 87 8.24 0.06 0.23
C PHE A 87 7.70 -0.22 -1.18
N ALA A 88 8.61 -0.44 -2.13
CA ALA A 88 8.25 -0.78 -3.51
C ALA A 88 7.39 -2.05 -3.58
N ALA A 89 7.75 -3.08 -2.81
CA ALA A 89 7.03 -4.34 -2.73
C ALA A 89 5.68 -4.24 -1.99
N ALA A 90 5.45 -3.19 -1.18
CA ALA A 90 4.15 -2.94 -0.57
C ALA A 90 3.09 -2.58 -1.63
N VAL A 91 3.46 -2.00 -2.77
CA VAL A 91 2.53 -1.62 -3.84
C VAL A 91 1.77 -2.84 -4.39
N PRO A 92 2.41 -3.91 -4.89
CA PRO A 92 1.68 -5.10 -5.33
C PRO A 92 0.96 -5.83 -4.19
N ALA A 93 1.45 -5.79 -2.95
CA ALA A 93 0.74 -6.33 -1.80
C ALA A 93 -0.60 -5.58 -1.55
N ILE A 94 -0.64 -4.25 -1.71
CA ILE A 94 -1.87 -3.46 -1.69
C ILE A 94 -2.80 -3.88 -2.82
N ILE A 95 -2.30 -3.94 -4.07
CA ILE A 95 -3.10 -4.32 -5.24
C ILE A 95 -3.71 -5.70 -5.06
N SER A 96 -2.95 -6.65 -4.51
CA SER A 96 -3.37 -8.02 -4.20
C SER A 96 -4.71 -8.06 -3.48
N GLY A 97 -4.88 -7.25 -2.42
CA GLY A 97 -6.12 -7.18 -1.66
C GLY A 97 -7.34 -6.74 -2.47
N GLY A 98 -7.16 -5.84 -3.44
CA GLY A 98 -8.26 -5.37 -4.29
C GLY A 98 -8.78 -6.41 -5.29
N ILE A 99 -7.88 -7.21 -5.86
CA ILE A 99 -8.15 -8.17 -6.94
C ILE A 99 -8.29 -9.62 -6.47
N ALA A 100 -8.22 -9.85 -5.17
CA ALA A 100 -8.24 -11.17 -4.56
C ALA A 100 -9.39 -12.06 -5.09
N GLU A 101 -9.19 -13.37 -5.04
CA GLU A 101 -10.13 -14.45 -5.41
C GLU A 101 -10.42 -14.64 -6.92
N ARG A 102 -10.06 -13.67 -7.79
CA ARG A 102 -10.40 -13.72 -9.21
C ARG A 102 -9.25 -13.40 -10.17
N ALA A 103 -8.13 -12.90 -9.67
CA ALA A 103 -6.96 -12.63 -10.50
C ALA A 103 -6.19 -13.93 -10.80
N ARG A 104 -5.70 -14.07 -12.03
CA ARG A 104 -4.78 -15.14 -12.41
C ARG A 104 -3.41 -14.88 -11.80
N PHE A 105 -2.78 -15.92 -11.27
CA PHE A 105 -1.55 -15.84 -10.51
C PHE A 105 -0.35 -15.28 -11.31
N TYR A 106 0.03 -15.94 -12.41
CA TYR A 106 1.19 -15.51 -13.20
C TYR A 106 1.02 -14.17 -13.92
N PRO A 107 -0.15 -13.83 -14.49
CA PRO A 107 -0.42 -12.50 -15.01
C PRO A 107 -0.29 -11.39 -13.96
N GLN A 108 -0.66 -11.66 -12.70
CA GLN A 108 -0.46 -10.74 -11.59
C GLN A 108 1.03 -10.54 -11.29
N LEU A 109 1.82 -11.61 -11.22
CA LEU A 109 3.27 -11.50 -11.03
C LEU A 109 3.97 -10.74 -12.16
N LEU A 110 3.48 -10.90 -13.40
CA LEU A 110 3.97 -10.11 -14.53
C LEU A 110 3.61 -8.62 -14.37
N ALA A 111 2.40 -8.31 -13.91
CA ALA A 111 2.04 -6.92 -13.59
C ALA A 111 2.93 -6.34 -12.51
N THR A 112 3.19 -7.08 -11.42
CA THR A 112 4.13 -6.71 -10.35
C THR A 112 5.50 -6.34 -10.93
N ALA A 113 6.03 -7.15 -11.86
CA ALA A 113 7.33 -6.89 -12.48
C ALA A 113 7.40 -5.52 -13.17
N PHE A 114 6.38 -5.15 -13.95
CA PHE A 114 6.34 -3.86 -14.62
C PHE A 114 6.04 -2.69 -13.68
N LEU A 115 5.12 -2.89 -12.72
CA LEU A 115 4.74 -1.82 -11.78
C LEU A 115 5.90 -1.46 -10.85
N VAL A 116 6.58 -2.44 -10.29
CA VAL A 116 7.71 -2.25 -9.35
C VAL A 116 9.02 -1.98 -10.10
N GLY A 117 9.18 -2.51 -11.31
CA GLY A 117 10.37 -2.27 -12.11
C GLY A 117 10.40 -0.90 -12.78
N LEU A 118 9.25 -0.33 -13.16
CA LEU A 118 9.19 0.88 -13.99
C LEU A 118 8.30 1.98 -13.40
N VAL A 119 7.02 1.68 -13.11
CA VAL A 119 6.02 2.72 -12.80
C VAL A 119 6.26 3.34 -11.42
N TYR A 120 6.41 2.52 -10.40
CA TYR A 120 6.66 2.97 -9.03
C TYR A 120 8.00 3.72 -8.91
N PRO A 121 9.14 3.19 -9.41
CA PRO A 121 10.44 3.86 -9.27
C PRO A 121 10.52 5.19 -10.03
N PHE A 122 9.76 5.35 -11.09
CA PHE A 122 9.66 6.63 -11.81
C PHE A 122 9.14 7.75 -10.89
N TYR A 123 8.04 7.52 -10.18
CA TYR A 123 7.48 8.50 -9.26
C TYR A 123 8.30 8.63 -7.97
N GLU A 124 8.78 7.51 -7.42
CA GLU A 124 9.69 7.48 -6.28
C GLU A 124 10.92 8.37 -6.52
N GLY A 125 11.55 8.25 -7.68
CA GLY A 125 12.71 9.08 -8.07
C GLY A 125 12.39 10.57 -8.18
N ILE A 126 11.19 10.93 -8.62
CA ILE A 126 10.74 12.33 -8.63
C ILE A 126 10.65 12.87 -7.19
N VAL A 127 10.02 12.13 -6.29
CA VAL A 127 9.70 12.63 -4.94
C VAL A 127 10.93 12.56 -4.02
N TRP A 128 11.60 11.42 -3.95
CA TRP A 128 12.66 11.17 -2.96
C TRP A 128 14.09 11.36 -3.50
N ASN A 129 14.26 11.51 -4.81
CA ASN A 129 15.57 11.77 -5.41
C ASN A 129 15.62 13.02 -6.31
N GLY A 130 14.52 13.77 -6.41
CA GLY A 130 14.48 15.06 -7.13
C GLY A 130 14.68 14.94 -8.64
N HIS A 131 14.42 13.78 -9.26
CA HIS A 131 14.56 13.55 -10.68
C HIS A 131 13.72 14.54 -11.50
N TYR A 132 14.18 14.84 -12.68
CA TYR A 132 13.54 15.71 -13.68
C TYR A 132 13.32 17.16 -13.24
N GLY A 133 13.91 17.60 -12.11
CA GLY A 133 13.79 18.97 -11.61
C GLY A 133 12.40 19.36 -11.10
N ILE A 134 11.47 18.39 -10.96
CA ILE A 134 10.08 18.66 -10.54
C ILE A 134 10.02 19.21 -9.13
N GLN A 135 10.82 18.70 -8.19
CA GLN A 135 10.88 19.21 -6.82
C GLN A 135 11.43 20.66 -6.77
N ALA A 136 12.44 20.95 -7.60
CA ALA A 136 12.97 22.31 -7.73
C ALA A 136 11.94 23.27 -8.36
N TRP A 137 11.17 22.80 -9.34
CA TRP A 137 10.09 23.56 -9.93
C TRP A 137 9.00 23.89 -8.89
N PHE A 138 8.56 22.91 -8.08
CA PHE A 138 7.61 23.18 -6.99
C PHE A 138 8.14 24.23 -6.02
N THR A 139 9.41 24.12 -5.61
CA THR A 139 10.04 25.09 -4.71
C THR A 139 10.06 26.50 -5.30
N ASN A 140 10.43 26.62 -6.57
CA ASN A 140 10.53 27.92 -7.24
C ASN A 140 9.16 28.58 -7.45
N VAL A 141 8.11 27.81 -7.75
CA VAL A 141 6.79 28.35 -8.07
C VAL A 141 5.93 28.55 -6.82
N PHE A 142 5.99 27.62 -5.87
CA PHE A 142 5.08 27.57 -4.71
C PHE A 142 5.78 27.76 -3.36
N GLY A 143 7.09 28.00 -3.35
CA GLY A 143 7.87 28.30 -2.14
C GLY A 143 8.28 27.08 -1.32
N ALA A 144 7.85 25.88 -1.66
CA ALA A 144 8.25 24.62 -0.99
C ALA A 144 8.14 23.43 -1.95
N PRO A 145 8.98 22.38 -1.78
CA PRO A 145 8.83 21.14 -2.57
C PRO A 145 7.56 20.38 -2.17
N PHE A 146 7.22 19.37 -2.96
CA PHE A 146 6.25 18.35 -2.56
C PHE A 146 6.87 17.49 -1.45
N HIS A 147 6.19 17.40 -0.31
CA HIS A 147 6.65 16.69 0.86
C HIS A 147 5.83 15.41 1.08
N ASP A 148 6.50 14.27 1.03
CA ASP A 148 5.94 12.96 1.36
C ASP A 148 7.00 12.14 2.10
N PHE A 149 7.02 12.30 3.44
CA PHE A 149 8.10 11.84 4.29
C PHE A 149 8.30 10.33 4.25
N ALA A 150 7.22 9.57 4.37
CA ALA A 150 7.25 8.12 4.39
C ALA A 150 6.33 7.45 3.37
N GLY A 151 5.66 8.19 2.47
CA GLY A 151 4.97 7.59 1.33
C GLY A 151 3.46 7.45 1.44
N SER A 152 2.74 8.41 2.07
CA SER A 152 1.28 8.46 1.89
C SER A 152 0.88 8.42 0.42
N VAL A 153 1.63 9.15 -0.43
CA VAL A 153 1.37 9.20 -1.87
C VAL A 153 2.25 8.22 -2.62
N VAL A 154 3.58 8.26 -2.39
CA VAL A 154 4.56 7.44 -3.13
C VAL A 154 4.25 5.94 -3.04
N VAL A 155 3.76 5.46 -1.90
CA VAL A 155 3.46 4.04 -1.69
C VAL A 155 1.95 3.81 -1.69
N HIS A 156 1.24 4.45 -0.76
CA HIS A 156 -0.15 4.09 -0.49
C HIS A 156 -1.12 4.63 -1.55
N ALA A 157 -1.07 5.91 -1.89
CA ALA A 157 -1.92 6.43 -2.95
C ALA A 157 -1.60 5.73 -4.27
N MET A 158 -0.32 5.61 -4.66
CA MET A 158 0.04 4.88 -5.87
C MET A 158 -0.50 3.46 -5.87
N GLY A 159 -0.23 2.67 -4.82
CA GLY A 159 -0.73 1.29 -4.72
C GLY A 159 -2.25 1.20 -4.79
N GLY A 160 -2.96 2.06 -4.07
CA GLY A 160 -4.42 2.08 -4.05
C GLY A 160 -5.06 2.51 -5.39
N TRP A 161 -4.49 3.51 -6.08
CA TRP A 161 -4.99 3.92 -7.41
C TRP A 161 -4.63 2.92 -8.52
N MET A 162 -3.47 2.26 -8.43
CA MET A 162 -3.15 1.12 -9.30
C MET A 162 -4.12 -0.05 -9.06
N ALA A 163 -4.47 -0.32 -7.81
CA ALA A 163 -5.46 -1.33 -7.44
C ALA A 163 -6.86 -1.02 -8.01
N LEU A 164 -7.30 0.24 -7.96
CA LEU A 164 -8.56 0.67 -8.56
C LEU A 164 -8.63 0.31 -10.05
N MET A 165 -7.57 0.60 -10.80
CA MET A 165 -7.48 0.27 -12.22
C MET A 165 -7.55 -1.25 -12.45
N ALA A 166 -6.80 -2.03 -11.65
CA ALA A 166 -6.83 -3.48 -11.71
C ALA A 166 -8.22 -4.05 -11.39
N VAL A 167 -8.87 -3.57 -10.32
CA VAL A 167 -10.24 -3.94 -9.92
C VAL A 167 -11.24 -3.65 -11.05
N TRP A 168 -11.16 -2.48 -11.66
CA TRP A 168 -12.02 -2.09 -12.77
C TRP A 168 -11.84 -2.98 -14.00
N LEU A 169 -10.59 -3.28 -14.37
CA LEU A 169 -10.28 -4.11 -15.53
C LEU A 169 -10.64 -5.60 -15.33
N LEU A 170 -10.52 -6.12 -14.10
CA LEU A 170 -10.91 -7.50 -13.78
C LEU A 170 -12.43 -7.68 -13.66
N GLY A 171 -13.14 -6.65 -13.22
CA GLY A 171 -14.54 -6.73 -12.87
C GLY A 171 -14.80 -7.41 -11.53
N SER A 172 -16.07 -7.60 -11.19
CA SER A 172 -16.50 -8.11 -9.89
C SER A 172 -16.43 -9.63 -9.80
N ARG A 173 -16.25 -10.18 -8.58
CA ARG A 173 -16.35 -11.62 -8.30
C ARG A 173 -17.72 -12.15 -8.71
N LYS A 174 -17.76 -13.41 -9.14
CA LYS A 174 -18.99 -14.12 -9.45
C LYS A 174 -19.94 -14.11 -8.24
N GLY A 175 -21.20 -13.73 -8.50
CA GLY A 175 -22.22 -13.66 -7.46
C GLY A 175 -22.15 -12.45 -6.53
N ARG A 176 -21.21 -11.50 -6.71
CA ARG A 176 -21.16 -10.28 -5.88
C ARG A 176 -22.35 -9.36 -6.12
N TYR A 177 -22.74 -9.20 -7.38
CA TYR A 177 -23.86 -8.32 -7.77
C TYR A 177 -24.91 -9.13 -8.51
N GLY A 178 -26.16 -9.07 -8.05
CA GLY A 178 -27.32 -9.68 -8.69
C GLY A 178 -27.78 -8.91 -9.94
N LYS A 179 -28.49 -9.59 -10.83
CA LYS A 179 -29.10 -8.97 -12.02
C LYS A 179 -30.20 -7.95 -11.64
N ASP A 180 -30.84 -8.17 -10.51
CA ASP A 180 -31.81 -7.29 -9.86
C ASP A 180 -31.21 -6.06 -9.17
N GLY A 181 -29.88 -5.94 -9.19
CA GLY A 181 -29.15 -4.89 -8.53
C GLY A 181 -28.78 -5.17 -7.08
N ALA A 182 -29.11 -6.32 -6.53
CA ALA A 182 -28.72 -6.72 -5.18
C ALA A 182 -27.20 -6.78 -5.02
N VAL A 183 -26.71 -6.43 -3.84
CA VAL A 183 -25.31 -6.59 -3.43
C VAL A 183 -25.24 -7.71 -2.42
N HIS A 184 -24.67 -8.85 -2.84
CA HIS A 184 -24.58 -10.02 -1.98
C HIS A 184 -23.38 -9.89 -1.04
N ALA A 185 -23.61 -10.06 0.26
CA ALA A 185 -22.55 -10.01 1.26
C ALA A 185 -21.53 -11.14 1.04
N MET A 186 -20.26 -10.79 1.14
CA MET A 186 -19.13 -11.73 1.15
C MET A 186 -18.26 -11.37 2.36
N PRO A 187 -18.67 -11.82 3.56
CA PRO A 187 -17.99 -11.45 4.80
C PRO A 187 -16.59 -12.06 4.89
N PRO A 188 -15.69 -11.48 5.70
CA PRO A 188 -14.40 -12.07 6.02
C PRO A 188 -14.53 -13.51 6.51
N SER A 189 -13.65 -14.39 6.05
CA SER A 189 -13.70 -15.82 6.41
C SER A 189 -13.10 -16.14 7.78
N ASN A 190 -12.18 -15.29 8.26
CA ASN A 190 -11.46 -15.53 9.52
C ASN A 190 -11.04 -14.22 10.20
N ILE A 191 -11.86 -13.76 11.14
CA ILE A 191 -11.61 -12.51 11.89
C ILE A 191 -10.32 -12.57 12.72
N PRO A 192 -9.98 -13.67 13.45
CA PRO A 192 -8.69 -13.77 14.14
C PRO A 192 -7.46 -13.55 13.25
N PHE A 193 -7.43 -14.11 12.04
CA PHE A 193 -6.32 -13.88 11.11
C PHE A 193 -6.33 -12.47 10.50
N LEU A 194 -7.50 -11.90 10.22
CA LEU A 194 -7.62 -10.50 9.84
C LEU A 194 -7.02 -9.59 10.92
N ALA A 195 -7.37 -9.82 12.18
CA ALA A 195 -6.84 -9.08 13.32
C ALA A 195 -5.31 -9.26 13.46
N LEU A 196 -4.81 -10.50 13.35
CA LEU A 196 -3.36 -10.78 13.39
C LEU A 196 -2.62 -10.02 12.29
N GLY A 197 -3.12 -10.06 11.06
CA GLY A 197 -2.55 -9.31 9.94
C GLY A 197 -2.49 -7.81 10.20
N SER A 198 -3.59 -7.24 10.71
CA SER A 198 -3.65 -5.83 11.10
C SER A 198 -2.63 -5.48 12.19
N TRP A 199 -2.46 -6.30 13.24
CA TRP A 199 -1.47 -6.06 14.28
C TRP A 199 -0.03 -6.10 13.75
N ILE A 200 0.30 -7.06 12.90
CA ILE A 200 1.63 -7.14 12.27
C ILE A 200 1.89 -5.89 11.42
N LEU A 201 0.89 -5.44 10.65
CA LEU A 201 0.97 -4.19 9.88
C LEU A 201 1.21 -2.98 10.80
N ILE A 202 0.42 -2.84 11.87
CA ILE A 202 0.56 -1.75 12.84
C ILE A 202 1.98 -1.70 13.43
N ILE A 203 2.51 -2.82 13.87
CA ILE A 203 3.87 -2.90 14.44
C ILE A 203 4.91 -2.52 13.38
N GLY A 204 4.81 -3.09 12.19
CA GLY A 204 5.72 -2.82 11.09
C GLY A 204 5.70 -1.36 10.62
N TRP A 205 4.56 -0.67 10.79
CA TRP A 205 4.41 0.74 10.42
C TRP A 205 5.32 1.69 11.20
N PHE A 206 5.71 1.34 12.41
CA PHE A 206 6.74 2.10 13.13
C PHE A 206 8.12 1.96 12.46
N GLY A 207 8.42 0.81 11.86
CA GLY A 207 9.56 0.66 10.95
C GLY A 207 9.41 1.51 9.69
N PHE A 208 8.22 1.53 9.11
CA PHE A 208 7.90 2.30 7.92
C PHE A 208 8.06 3.82 8.16
N ASN A 209 7.37 4.38 9.14
CA ASN A 209 7.38 5.82 9.41
C ASN A 209 8.64 6.28 10.15
N VAL A 210 8.94 5.70 11.32
CA VAL A 210 10.03 6.20 12.19
C VAL A 210 11.39 6.03 11.52
N MET A 211 11.62 4.89 10.86
CA MET A 211 12.90 4.61 10.21
C MET A 211 13.08 5.39 8.90
N SER A 212 12.02 5.98 8.33
CA SER A 212 12.12 6.94 7.22
C SER A 212 12.89 8.21 7.61
N ALA A 213 13.00 8.52 8.91
CA ALA A 213 13.90 9.56 9.40
C ALA A 213 15.39 9.28 9.11
N GLN A 214 15.74 8.05 8.78
CA GLN A 214 17.10 7.60 8.42
C GLN A 214 18.18 8.08 9.41
N GLN A 215 18.84 9.20 9.13
CA GLN A 215 19.88 9.78 9.97
C GLN A 215 19.42 10.99 10.81
N ILE A 216 18.15 11.44 10.64
CA ILE A 216 17.63 12.64 11.31
C ILE A 216 17.04 12.25 12.67
N ALA A 217 17.89 12.11 13.68
CA ALA A 217 17.48 11.70 15.02
C ALA A 217 16.45 12.64 15.67
N ALA A 218 16.51 13.93 15.37
CA ALA A 218 15.64 14.94 15.97
C ALA A 218 14.14 14.74 15.74
N VAL A 219 13.75 14.15 14.60
CA VAL A 219 12.32 13.94 14.26
C VAL A 219 11.78 12.57 14.66
N GLN A 220 12.63 11.61 15.05
CA GLN A 220 12.21 10.22 15.31
C GLN A 220 11.11 10.11 16.37
N GLY A 221 11.25 10.84 17.48
CA GLY A 221 10.26 10.87 18.56
C GLY A 221 8.93 11.47 18.12
N LEU A 222 8.98 12.56 17.33
CA LEU A 222 7.78 13.18 16.77
C LEU A 222 7.06 12.24 15.79
N VAL A 223 7.80 11.59 14.90
CA VAL A 223 7.26 10.64 13.92
C VAL A 223 6.60 9.46 14.63
N ALA A 224 7.22 8.91 15.68
CA ALA A 224 6.66 7.84 16.48
C ALA A 224 5.33 8.25 17.15
N LEU A 225 5.32 9.43 17.80
CA LEU A 225 4.14 9.96 18.47
C LEU A 225 3.01 10.26 17.46
N ASN A 226 3.33 10.92 16.34
CA ASN A 226 2.35 11.25 15.29
C ASN A 226 1.76 9.99 14.65
N SER A 227 2.57 8.95 14.42
CA SER A 227 2.08 7.66 13.94
C SER A 227 1.10 7.02 14.93
N LEU A 228 1.42 7.04 16.23
CA LEU A 228 0.53 6.53 17.28
C LEU A 228 -0.77 7.33 17.37
N MET A 229 -0.70 8.66 17.33
CA MET A 229 -1.89 9.54 17.41
C MET A 229 -2.81 9.35 16.21
N ALA A 230 -2.26 9.26 15.00
CA ALA A 230 -3.05 9.04 13.80
C ALA A 230 -3.68 7.64 13.75
N LEU A 231 -2.93 6.61 14.17
CA LEU A 231 -3.45 5.24 14.34
C LEU A 231 -4.68 5.24 15.25
N VAL A 232 -4.56 5.83 16.45
CA VAL A 232 -5.65 5.88 17.43
C VAL A 232 -6.82 6.71 16.94
N GLY A 233 -6.55 7.85 16.29
CA GLY A 233 -7.57 8.69 15.67
C GLY A 233 -8.39 7.91 14.62
N GLY A 234 -7.71 7.22 13.71
CA GLY A 234 -8.33 6.43 12.65
C GLY A 234 -9.15 5.25 13.21
N MET A 235 -8.58 4.54 14.18
CA MET A 235 -9.24 3.40 14.84
C MET A 235 -10.53 3.84 15.57
N LEU A 236 -10.46 4.87 16.42
CA LEU A 236 -11.60 5.33 17.20
C LEU A 236 -12.71 5.95 16.33
N ALA A 237 -12.32 6.69 15.29
CA ALA A 237 -13.28 7.23 14.33
C ALA A 237 -13.97 6.10 13.55
N ALA A 238 -13.23 5.10 13.07
CA ALA A 238 -13.81 3.94 12.40
C ALA A 238 -14.69 3.09 13.33
N LEU A 239 -14.31 2.94 14.61
CA LEU A 239 -15.13 2.29 15.62
C LEU A 239 -16.49 2.98 15.77
N ALA A 240 -16.50 4.31 15.84
CA ALA A 240 -17.71 5.12 16.02
C ALA A 240 -18.62 5.06 14.78
N VAL A 241 -18.09 5.39 13.57
CA VAL A 241 -18.91 5.47 12.37
C VAL A 241 -19.19 4.10 11.74
N GLY A 242 -18.32 3.10 11.96
CA GLY A 242 -18.45 1.73 11.51
C GLY A 242 -19.25 0.82 12.44
N LYS A 243 -19.83 1.38 13.52
CA LYS A 243 -20.71 0.67 14.47
C LYS A 243 -20.08 -0.58 15.09
N GLY A 244 -18.78 -0.53 15.35
CA GLY A 244 -18.04 -1.62 15.97
C GLY A 244 -17.72 -2.81 15.06
N ASP A 245 -17.91 -2.70 13.75
CA ASP A 245 -17.48 -3.73 12.81
C ASP A 245 -15.98 -3.98 12.92
N PRO A 246 -15.51 -5.22 13.16
CA PRO A 246 -14.09 -5.50 13.38
C PRO A 246 -13.22 -5.20 12.15
N GLY A 247 -13.74 -5.42 10.94
CA GLY A 247 -13.04 -5.08 9.70
C GLY A 247 -12.80 -3.58 9.59
N PHE A 248 -13.79 -2.76 9.94
CA PHE A 248 -13.63 -1.30 9.95
C PHE A 248 -12.69 -0.81 11.04
N VAL A 249 -12.75 -1.39 12.25
CA VAL A 249 -11.87 -0.98 13.36
C VAL A 249 -10.41 -1.25 13.03
N HIS A 250 -10.09 -2.48 12.56
CA HIS A 250 -8.74 -2.86 12.21
C HIS A 250 -8.18 -2.05 11.04
N ASN A 251 -8.96 -1.89 9.97
CA ASN A 251 -8.53 -1.09 8.82
C ASN A 251 -8.57 0.43 9.08
N GLY A 252 -9.38 0.89 10.03
CA GLY A 252 -9.38 2.29 10.48
C GLY A 252 -8.06 2.72 11.12
N ALA A 253 -7.45 1.83 11.91
CA ALA A 253 -6.11 2.02 12.43
C ALA A 253 -5.08 2.19 11.28
N LEU A 254 -5.17 1.33 10.26
CA LEU A 254 -4.30 1.39 9.08
C LEU A 254 -4.57 2.66 8.25
N ALA A 255 -5.84 3.10 8.11
CA ALA A 255 -6.18 4.35 7.41
C ALA A 255 -5.51 5.56 8.05
N GLY A 256 -5.51 5.64 9.38
CA GLY A 256 -4.80 6.68 10.12
C GLY A 256 -3.30 6.67 9.86
N LEU A 257 -2.69 5.48 9.88
CA LEU A 257 -1.26 5.30 9.58
C LEU A 257 -0.91 5.68 8.14
N VAL A 258 -1.73 5.27 7.16
CA VAL A 258 -1.57 5.68 5.75
C VAL A 258 -1.57 7.20 5.61
N ALA A 259 -2.53 7.87 6.22
CA ALA A 259 -2.69 9.31 6.07
C ALA A 259 -1.56 10.12 6.71
N ILE A 260 -0.96 9.64 7.80
CA ILE A 260 0.10 10.37 8.49
C ILE A 260 1.49 10.15 7.90
N CYS A 261 1.70 9.15 7.04
CA CYS A 261 3.01 8.85 6.46
C CYS A 261 3.67 10.08 5.82
N ALA A 262 2.90 10.93 5.11
CA ALA A 262 3.45 12.08 4.40
C ALA A 262 3.96 13.19 5.33
N GLY A 263 3.32 13.38 6.49
CA GLY A 263 3.57 14.55 7.34
C GLY A 263 3.96 14.21 8.78
N SER A 264 4.31 12.97 9.07
CA SER A 264 4.60 12.53 10.44
C SER A 264 5.77 13.27 11.10
N ASP A 265 6.66 13.89 10.31
CA ASP A 265 7.81 14.68 10.74
C ASP A 265 7.54 16.18 10.87
N VAL A 266 6.44 16.70 10.30
CA VAL A 266 6.17 18.15 10.24
C VAL A 266 4.84 18.58 10.89
N VAL A 267 3.97 17.61 11.25
CA VAL A 267 2.65 17.89 11.82
C VAL A 267 2.71 17.84 13.35
N GLN A 268 1.90 18.67 14.02
CA GLN A 268 1.74 18.66 15.47
C GLN A 268 0.86 17.44 15.90
N PRO A 269 1.11 16.79 17.06
CA PRO A 269 0.44 15.55 17.45
C PRO A 269 -1.12 15.60 17.50
N ILE A 270 -1.72 16.74 17.87
CA ILE A 270 -3.19 16.88 17.80
C ILE A 270 -3.64 16.92 16.34
N GLY A 271 -2.87 17.55 15.45
CA GLY A 271 -3.09 17.49 14.01
C GLY A 271 -3.01 16.07 13.46
N ALA A 272 -2.05 15.28 13.94
CA ALA A 272 -1.92 13.87 13.55
C ALA A 272 -3.14 13.03 13.99
N LEU A 273 -3.66 13.26 15.20
CA LEU A 273 -4.91 12.65 15.67
C LEU A 273 -6.09 12.98 14.74
N ALA A 274 -6.23 14.27 14.38
CA ALA A 274 -7.29 14.74 13.48
C ALA A 274 -7.16 14.15 12.07
N ILE A 275 -5.93 14.11 11.50
CA ILE A 275 -5.65 13.50 10.20
C ILE A 275 -6.07 12.04 10.19
N GLY A 276 -5.70 11.30 11.24
CA GLY A 276 -6.07 9.90 11.38
C GLY A 276 -7.58 9.71 11.52
N ALA A 277 -8.25 10.51 12.35
CA ALA A 277 -9.70 10.43 12.55
C ALA A 277 -10.46 10.67 11.23
N ILE A 278 -10.07 11.68 10.46
CA ILE A 278 -10.65 11.95 9.14
C ILE A 278 -10.43 10.77 8.19
N ALA A 279 -9.22 10.18 8.18
CA ALA A 279 -8.92 9.01 7.35
C ALA A 279 -9.80 7.79 7.73
N GLY A 280 -10.02 7.53 9.01
CA GLY A 280 -10.91 6.47 9.47
C GLY A 280 -12.37 6.67 9.00
N ILE A 281 -12.86 7.91 9.04
CA ILE A 281 -14.19 8.28 8.53
C ILE A 281 -14.24 8.08 7.00
N ILE A 282 -13.26 8.60 6.26
CA ILE A 282 -13.16 8.45 4.80
C ILE A 282 -13.21 6.96 4.43
N PHE A 283 -12.40 6.14 5.09
CA PHE A 283 -12.33 4.72 4.79
C PHE A 283 -13.70 4.03 4.92
N VAL A 284 -14.39 4.20 6.05
CA VAL A 284 -15.66 3.50 6.32
C VAL A 284 -16.75 3.90 5.33
N TYR A 285 -16.93 5.20 5.11
CA TYR A 285 -17.97 5.67 4.19
C TYR A 285 -17.65 5.34 2.74
N LEU A 286 -16.39 5.51 2.33
CA LEU A 286 -16.00 5.28 0.95
C LEU A 286 -15.96 3.79 0.62
N PHE A 287 -15.54 2.91 1.54
CA PHE A 287 -15.64 1.46 1.36
C PHE A 287 -17.10 1.06 1.03
N THR A 288 -18.05 1.54 1.83
CA THR A 288 -19.47 1.28 1.62
C THR A 288 -19.98 1.85 0.29
N PHE A 289 -19.59 3.10 -0.02
CA PHE A 289 -19.98 3.77 -1.27
C PHE A 289 -19.45 3.03 -2.52
N VAL A 290 -18.20 2.61 -2.52
CA VAL A 290 -17.57 1.86 -3.63
C VAL A 290 -18.32 0.57 -3.91
N GLN A 291 -18.61 -0.20 -2.88
CA GLN A 291 -19.29 -1.49 -3.00
C GLN A 291 -20.76 -1.36 -3.45
N HIS A 292 -21.49 -0.39 -2.90
CA HIS A 292 -22.93 -0.28 -3.11
C HIS A 292 -23.32 0.64 -4.27
N ARG A 293 -22.59 1.75 -4.48
CA ARG A 293 -22.93 2.75 -5.50
C ARG A 293 -22.12 2.61 -6.78
N LEU A 294 -20.79 2.50 -6.66
CA LEU A 294 -19.94 2.34 -7.84
C LEU A 294 -19.92 0.90 -8.35
N ARG A 295 -20.35 -0.06 -7.54
CA ARG A 295 -20.34 -1.50 -7.85
C ARG A 295 -18.96 -1.98 -8.30
N LEU A 296 -17.92 -1.45 -7.68
CA LEU A 296 -16.56 -1.92 -7.83
C LEU A 296 -16.26 -2.90 -6.69
N ASP A 297 -15.92 -4.12 -7.04
CA ASP A 297 -15.64 -5.19 -6.09
C ASP A 297 -14.17 -5.15 -5.65
N ASP A 298 -13.84 -4.12 -4.88
CA ASP A 298 -12.57 -3.99 -4.17
C ASP A 298 -12.64 -4.80 -2.87
N VAL A 299 -12.01 -5.98 -2.86
CA VAL A 299 -12.28 -7.01 -1.84
C VAL A 299 -11.95 -6.54 -0.44
N LEU A 300 -10.76 -5.98 -0.24
CA LEU A 300 -10.32 -5.46 1.05
C LEU A 300 -10.57 -3.94 1.21
N GLY A 301 -11.11 -3.27 0.20
CA GLY A 301 -11.26 -1.82 0.23
C GLY A 301 -9.94 -1.07 0.14
N VAL A 302 -9.02 -1.59 -0.67
CA VAL A 302 -7.66 -1.03 -0.75
C VAL A 302 -7.61 0.34 -1.42
N TRP A 303 -8.54 0.64 -2.34
CA TRP A 303 -8.63 1.98 -2.91
C TRP A 303 -9.11 3.02 -1.88
N PRO A 304 -10.20 2.83 -1.13
CA PRO A 304 -10.53 3.72 -0.01
C PRO A 304 -9.41 3.83 1.01
N LEU A 305 -8.84 2.70 1.43
CA LEU A 305 -7.86 2.62 2.51
C LEU A 305 -6.52 3.26 2.14
N HIS A 306 -5.94 2.84 1.03
CA HIS A 306 -4.61 3.29 0.60
C HIS A 306 -4.69 4.42 -0.42
N GLY A 307 -5.55 4.28 -1.43
CA GLY A 307 -5.68 5.26 -2.52
C GLY A 307 -6.17 6.61 -2.03
N VAL A 308 -7.33 6.65 -1.39
CA VAL A 308 -7.96 7.93 -0.98
C VAL A 308 -7.41 8.44 0.34
N CYS A 309 -7.17 7.57 1.34
CA CYS A 309 -6.51 8.02 2.58
C CYS A 309 -5.06 8.45 2.33
N GLY A 310 -4.36 7.87 1.33
CA GLY A 310 -3.04 8.32 0.90
C GLY A 310 -3.07 9.72 0.25
N VAL A 311 -4.05 9.97 -0.62
CA VAL A 311 -4.32 11.32 -1.18
C VAL A 311 -4.64 12.31 -0.05
N TRP A 312 -5.50 11.93 0.89
CA TRP A 312 -5.78 12.75 2.06
C TRP A 312 -4.50 13.08 2.83
N GLY A 313 -3.62 12.08 3.07
CA GLY A 313 -2.35 12.28 3.74
C GLY A 313 -1.45 13.29 3.02
N GLY A 314 -1.31 13.17 1.69
CA GLY A 314 -0.58 14.12 0.87
C GLY A 314 -1.11 15.56 1.01
N LEU A 315 -2.44 15.74 0.95
CA LEU A 315 -3.08 17.06 1.10
C LEU A 315 -2.99 17.60 2.53
N ALA A 316 -3.11 16.72 3.53
CA ALA A 316 -3.09 17.08 4.95
C ALA A 316 -1.77 17.75 5.37
N VAL A 317 -0.64 17.38 4.77
CA VAL A 317 0.65 18.06 4.99
C VAL A 317 0.56 19.54 4.63
N GLY A 318 -0.07 19.86 3.50
CA GLY A 318 -0.26 21.24 3.05
C GLY A 318 -1.23 22.06 3.92
N ILE A 319 -1.93 21.42 4.84
CA ILE A 319 -2.84 22.07 5.80
C ILE A 319 -2.20 22.08 7.19
N PHE A 320 -1.91 20.91 7.75
CA PHE A 320 -1.47 20.74 9.14
C PHE A 320 0.03 20.96 9.35
N GLY A 321 0.85 20.95 8.28
CA GLY A 321 2.28 21.23 8.36
C GLY A 321 2.62 22.71 8.55
N HIS A 322 1.67 23.63 8.39
CA HIS A 322 1.89 25.06 8.57
C HIS A 322 2.09 25.46 10.05
N GLN A 323 2.97 26.44 10.30
CA GLN A 323 3.31 26.92 11.66
C GLN A 323 2.10 27.45 12.43
N PHE A 324 1.12 28.07 11.77
CA PHE A 324 -0.08 28.58 12.44
C PHE A 324 -0.98 27.48 13.05
N LEU A 325 -0.82 26.21 12.60
CA LEU A 325 -1.44 25.02 13.20
C LEU A 325 -0.46 24.25 14.09
N GLY A 326 0.68 24.84 14.44
CA GLY A 326 1.72 24.22 15.26
C GLY A 326 2.64 23.25 14.49
N GLY A 327 2.56 23.22 13.17
CA GLY A 327 3.44 22.43 12.31
C GLY A 327 4.83 23.06 12.17
N ALA A 328 5.77 22.31 11.59
CA ALA A 328 7.16 22.77 11.40
C ALA A 328 7.30 23.88 10.35
N GLY A 329 6.33 24.04 9.45
CA GLY A 329 6.44 24.94 8.29
C GLY A 329 7.20 24.31 7.13
N GLY A 330 7.57 25.14 6.14
CA GLY A 330 8.30 24.67 4.95
C GLY A 330 7.47 23.83 3.99
N VAL A 331 6.14 23.93 4.06
CA VAL A 331 5.18 23.20 3.22
C VAL A 331 4.34 24.16 2.39
N SER A 332 3.83 23.70 1.24
CA SER A 332 2.94 24.45 0.38
C SER A 332 1.75 23.59 -0.02
N PHE A 333 0.53 24.10 0.20
CA PHE A 333 -0.68 23.37 -0.19
C PHE A 333 -0.70 23.07 -1.70
N TRP A 334 -0.25 24.00 -2.54
CA TRP A 334 -0.22 23.81 -3.98
C TRP A 334 0.79 22.75 -4.42
N SER A 335 1.97 22.69 -3.79
CA SER A 335 2.93 21.62 -4.05
C SER A 335 2.36 20.25 -3.65
N GLN A 336 1.65 20.20 -2.52
CA GLN A 336 1.01 18.97 -2.04
C GLN A 336 -0.11 18.53 -2.97
N LEU A 337 -0.95 19.46 -3.42
CA LEU A 337 -2.04 19.16 -4.36
C LEU A 337 -1.50 18.63 -5.69
N LEU A 338 -0.56 19.33 -6.31
CA LEU A 338 -0.05 18.97 -7.63
C LEU A 338 0.86 17.74 -7.58
N GLY A 339 1.71 17.60 -6.54
CA GLY A 339 2.53 16.41 -6.34
C GLY A 339 1.65 15.17 -6.13
N THR A 340 0.63 15.27 -5.29
CA THR A 340 -0.35 14.18 -5.08
C THR A 340 -1.09 13.84 -6.38
N ALA A 341 -1.57 14.85 -7.11
CA ALA A 341 -2.25 14.64 -8.39
C ALA A 341 -1.34 13.96 -9.43
N LEU A 342 -0.05 14.33 -9.47
CA LEU A 342 0.94 13.68 -10.33
C LEU A 342 1.10 12.19 -9.97
N GLY A 343 1.19 11.85 -8.67
CA GLY A 343 1.28 10.47 -8.21
C GLY A 343 0.06 9.64 -8.63
N VAL A 344 -1.15 10.19 -8.45
CA VAL A 344 -2.40 9.55 -8.89
C VAL A 344 -2.41 9.34 -10.42
N LEU A 345 -2.00 10.34 -11.19
CA LEU A 345 -1.95 10.25 -12.64
C LEU A 345 -0.97 9.18 -13.11
N VAL A 346 0.25 9.16 -12.55
CA VAL A 346 1.26 8.12 -12.85
C VAL A 346 0.74 6.72 -12.49
N ALA A 347 0.08 6.57 -11.34
CA ALA A 347 -0.51 5.31 -10.90
C ALA A 347 -1.57 4.81 -11.89
N LEU A 348 -2.54 5.66 -12.25
CA LEU A 348 -3.62 5.30 -13.18
C LEU A 348 -3.11 5.01 -14.58
N ALA A 349 -2.25 5.89 -15.13
CA ALA A 349 -1.72 5.71 -16.47
C ALA A 349 -0.83 4.46 -16.56
N GLY A 350 0.11 4.30 -15.62
CA GLY A 350 1.03 3.16 -15.60
C GLY A 350 0.30 1.84 -15.41
N SER A 351 -0.60 1.74 -14.41
CA SER A 351 -1.35 0.50 -14.19
C SER A 351 -2.38 0.23 -15.30
N GLY A 352 -2.96 1.27 -15.89
CA GLY A 352 -3.85 1.12 -17.05
C GLY A 352 -3.13 0.51 -18.25
N ILE A 353 -1.92 0.96 -18.54
CA ILE A 353 -1.08 0.39 -19.60
C ILE A 353 -0.70 -1.06 -19.26
N VAL A 354 -0.19 -1.31 -18.04
CA VAL A 354 0.29 -2.63 -17.63
C VAL A 354 -0.86 -3.64 -17.60
N TYR A 355 -1.91 -3.41 -16.81
CA TYR A 355 -3.03 -4.35 -16.71
C TYR A 355 -3.86 -4.42 -17.99
N GLY A 356 -4.00 -3.31 -18.72
CA GLY A 356 -4.67 -3.29 -20.02
C GLY A 356 -3.97 -4.17 -21.04
N SER A 357 -2.65 -4.06 -21.16
CA SER A 357 -1.84 -4.91 -22.06
C SER A 357 -1.90 -6.38 -21.66
N ILE A 358 -1.71 -6.69 -20.38
CA ILE A 358 -1.79 -8.08 -19.89
C ILE A 358 -3.18 -8.66 -20.12
N LYS A 359 -4.25 -7.88 -19.86
CA LYS A 359 -5.64 -8.30 -20.14
C LYS A 359 -5.83 -8.63 -21.62
N TYR A 360 -5.32 -7.81 -22.51
CA TYR A 360 -5.48 -7.97 -23.94
C TYR A 360 -4.70 -9.16 -24.51
N PHE A 361 -3.44 -9.34 -24.11
CA PHE A 361 -2.56 -10.37 -24.71
C PHE A 361 -2.62 -11.72 -23.99
N ILE A 362 -2.89 -11.75 -22.67
CA ILE A 362 -2.72 -12.94 -21.83
C ILE A 362 -4.03 -13.31 -21.10
N GLY A 363 -4.81 -12.29 -20.72
CA GLY A 363 -5.93 -12.42 -19.80
C GLY A 363 -5.47 -12.33 -18.33
N ILE A 364 -6.24 -11.60 -17.53
CA ILE A 364 -5.91 -11.30 -16.11
C ILE A 364 -6.84 -11.99 -15.10
N ARG A 365 -7.95 -12.59 -15.56
CA ARG A 365 -9.00 -13.15 -14.71
C ARG A 365 -9.06 -14.67 -14.82
N LEU A 366 -9.32 -15.34 -13.70
CA LEU A 366 -9.62 -16.77 -13.65
C LEU A 366 -10.85 -17.10 -14.48
N ASP A 367 -10.87 -18.29 -15.07
CA ASP A 367 -12.04 -18.83 -15.74
C ASP A 367 -13.19 -19.02 -14.73
N PRO A 368 -14.47 -18.99 -15.18
CA PRO A 368 -15.61 -19.09 -14.31
C PRO A 368 -15.61 -20.31 -13.38
N GLU A 369 -15.19 -21.46 -13.90
CA GLU A 369 -15.11 -22.74 -13.18
C GLU A 369 -14.03 -22.68 -12.11
N ALA A 370 -12.84 -22.13 -12.44
CA ALA A 370 -11.71 -21.95 -11.53
C ALA A 370 -12.06 -20.94 -10.40
N GLU A 371 -12.75 -19.86 -10.73
CA GLU A 371 -13.22 -18.89 -9.71
C GLU A 371 -14.29 -19.51 -8.79
N TYR A 372 -15.14 -20.39 -9.32
CA TYR A 372 -16.14 -21.12 -8.53
C TYR A 372 -15.51 -22.17 -7.62
N ALA A 373 -14.57 -22.96 -8.11
CA ALA A 373 -13.82 -23.95 -7.31
C ALA A 373 -12.98 -23.30 -6.21
N GLY A 374 -12.49 -22.09 -6.49
CA GLY A 374 -11.61 -21.32 -5.61
C GLY A 374 -10.16 -21.31 -6.07
N ALA A 375 -9.47 -20.23 -5.76
CA ALA A 375 -8.10 -20.03 -6.20
C ALA A 375 -7.11 -21.07 -5.63
N ASP A 376 -7.36 -21.57 -4.42
CA ASP A 376 -6.49 -22.55 -3.77
C ASP A 376 -6.41 -23.87 -4.57
N LEU A 377 -7.55 -24.45 -4.88
CA LEU A 377 -7.59 -25.71 -5.66
C LEU A 377 -7.22 -25.48 -7.13
N SER A 378 -7.67 -24.38 -7.72
CA SER A 378 -7.45 -24.10 -9.15
C SER A 378 -6.02 -23.74 -9.51
N LEU A 379 -5.27 -23.12 -8.57
CA LEU A 379 -3.91 -22.62 -8.82
C LEU A 379 -2.83 -23.40 -8.06
N HIS A 380 -3.15 -23.88 -6.86
CA HIS A 380 -2.18 -24.50 -5.95
C HIS A 380 -2.45 -25.98 -5.70
N HIS A 381 -3.62 -26.50 -6.12
CA HIS A 381 -4.03 -27.91 -5.97
C HIS A 381 -4.06 -28.39 -4.51
N VAL A 382 -4.28 -27.49 -3.55
CA VAL A 382 -4.36 -27.77 -2.11
C VAL A 382 -5.32 -26.78 -1.47
N SER A 383 -6.07 -27.21 -0.45
CA SER A 383 -6.86 -26.31 0.39
C SER A 383 -6.07 -25.84 1.62
N ALA A 384 -6.57 -24.81 2.29
CA ALA A 384 -5.98 -24.31 3.53
C ALA A 384 -6.12 -25.30 4.71
N TYR A 385 -7.00 -26.29 4.58
CA TYR A 385 -7.31 -27.28 5.62
C TYR A 385 -7.43 -28.69 4.98
N PRO A 386 -6.32 -29.26 4.48
CA PRO A 386 -6.35 -30.48 3.69
C PRO A 386 -6.87 -31.70 4.47
N GLU A 387 -6.66 -31.79 5.78
CA GLU A 387 -7.17 -32.88 6.62
C GLU A 387 -8.71 -32.89 6.68
N GLU A 388 -9.37 -31.74 6.78
CA GLU A 388 -10.82 -31.65 6.78
C GLU A 388 -11.45 -32.11 5.44
N ASP A 389 -10.72 -31.95 4.35
CA ASP A 389 -11.22 -32.37 3.02
C ASP A 389 -11.17 -33.90 2.86
N ILE A 390 -10.19 -34.57 3.51
CA ILE A 390 -10.08 -36.03 3.56
C ILE A 390 -11.27 -36.64 4.34
N GLU A 391 -11.65 -36.00 5.45
CA GLU A 391 -12.77 -36.47 6.28
C GLU A 391 -14.14 -36.32 5.61
N ARG A 392 -14.26 -35.47 4.59
CA ARG A 392 -15.51 -35.21 3.83
C ARG A 392 -15.61 -35.98 2.54
N ALA A 393 -14.56 -36.62 2.09
CA ALA A 393 -14.50 -37.44 0.86
C ALA A 393 -14.86 -38.91 1.15
#